data_51f2b4e4493ddfc44cfb77a7f2c626bb
#
_entry.id   51f2b4e4493ddfc44cfb77a7f2c626bb
#
_cell.length_a   1.000
_cell.length_b   1.000
_cell.length_c   1.000
_cell.angle_alpha   90.00
_cell.angle_beta   90.00
_cell.angle_gamma   90.00
#
_symmetry.space_group_name_H-M   'P 1'
#
loop_
_entity.id
_entity.type
_entity.pdbx_description
1 polymer ?
#
loop_
_entity_poly.entity_id
_entity_poly.type
_entity_poly.pdbx_seq_one_letter_code
_entity_poly.pdbx_strand_id
1 'polypeptide(L)'
;PGTTIEITGGRFSRIDPNPVDHPEAREVIDAHGMVAMPGLINTHSHAAMTFLRGAAEDVAISHWFNDYIWPMEVNVCERDVYLGTLVAAAEMIECGVTTFADHYFFMDHAAQAVQDSGIRANLGSAFFSSQGPDGLAQSVAFAERWNGKAGGRITTSLAPHAPYTVSDDDLRGAADAARRLGVKVHIHASEDIAQANASMSARGVSPIKVLEDTGVLDAGCIIAHGNGIVPDDIPMLAKVRDRVGVTHGPK
;
A
#
# COMPACT_ATOMS: atom_id res chain seq x y z
N PRO A 1 6.58 5.80 36.35
CA PRO A 1 7.35 4.59 36.61
C PRO A 1 8.11 4.26 35.32
N GLY A 2 9.42 4.08 35.42
CA GLY A 2 10.26 3.74 34.27
C GLY A 2 10.03 2.28 33.85
N THR A 3 10.04 2.02 32.55
CA THR A 3 10.01 0.68 31.96
C THR A 3 11.29 0.48 31.18
N THR A 4 11.97 -0.63 31.37
CA THR A 4 13.12 -1.01 30.55
C THR A 4 12.66 -1.92 29.41
N ILE A 5 13.06 -1.59 28.18
CA ILE A 5 12.80 -2.40 26.99
C ILE A 5 14.15 -2.83 26.42
N GLU A 6 14.38 -4.15 26.39
CA GLU A 6 15.58 -4.73 25.78
C GLU A 6 15.27 -5.23 24.38
N ILE A 7 16.18 -4.91 23.45
CA ILE A 7 16.08 -5.31 22.05
C ILE A 7 17.32 -6.11 21.68
N THR A 8 17.12 -7.36 21.26
CA THR A 8 18.19 -8.25 20.80
C THR A 8 17.80 -8.85 19.45
N GLY A 9 18.68 -8.69 18.46
CA GLY A 9 18.44 -9.21 17.12
C GLY A 9 17.17 -8.63 16.44
N GLY A 10 16.85 -7.36 16.74
CA GLY A 10 15.67 -6.67 16.18
C GLY A 10 14.32 -7.10 16.78
N ARG A 11 14.34 -7.77 17.93
CA ARG A 11 13.14 -8.21 18.65
C ARG A 11 13.19 -7.77 20.10
N PHE A 12 12.05 -7.54 20.70
CA PHE A 12 11.94 -7.35 22.14
C PHE A 12 12.34 -8.66 22.85
N SER A 13 13.47 -8.63 23.56
CA SER A 13 13.93 -9.76 24.38
C SER A 13 13.37 -9.71 25.78
N ARG A 14 13.09 -8.49 26.30
CA ARG A 14 12.51 -8.26 27.62
C ARG A 14 11.77 -6.94 27.69
N ILE A 15 10.70 -6.91 28.45
CA ILE A 15 10.00 -5.69 28.88
C ILE A 15 9.84 -5.79 30.39
N ASP A 16 10.54 -4.92 31.13
CA ASP A 16 10.49 -4.89 32.59
C ASP A 16 9.81 -3.60 33.05
N PRO A 17 8.81 -3.67 33.91
CA PRO A 17 8.11 -2.50 34.43
C PRO A 17 8.98 -1.64 35.37
N ASN A 18 10.17 -2.12 35.73
CA ASN A 18 11.12 -1.41 36.58
C ASN A 18 12.40 -1.08 35.79
N PRO A 19 13.08 0.01 36.13
CA PRO A 19 14.41 0.28 35.60
C PRO A 19 15.38 -0.85 35.93
N VAL A 20 16.12 -1.31 34.94
CA VAL A 20 17.16 -2.33 35.09
C VAL A 20 18.46 -1.78 34.51
N ASP A 21 19.57 -1.96 35.20
CA ASP A 21 20.88 -1.58 34.75
C ASP A 21 21.44 -2.69 33.84
N HIS A 22 21.87 -2.32 32.63
CA HIS A 22 22.43 -3.23 31.63
C HIS A 22 23.77 -2.69 31.09
N PRO A 23 24.84 -2.81 31.88
CA PRO A 23 26.14 -2.25 31.48
C PRO A 23 26.73 -2.90 30.21
N GLU A 24 26.26 -4.09 29.82
CA GLU A 24 26.66 -4.81 28.60
C GLU A 24 25.88 -4.43 27.34
N ALA A 25 24.87 -3.57 27.46
CA ALA A 25 24.13 -3.09 26.29
C ALA A 25 25.04 -2.28 25.38
N ARG A 26 24.99 -2.56 24.06
CA ARG A 26 25.76 -1.81 23.07
C ARG A 26 25.37 -0.33 23.01
N GLU A 27 24.08 -0.07 23.23
CA GLU A 27 23.50 1.28 23.21
C GLU A 27 22.37 1.34 24.24
N VAL A 28 22.34 2.44 24.97
CA VAL A 28 21.27 2.74 25.93
C VAL A 28 20.63 4.07 25.52
N ILE A 29 19.32 4.03 25.28
CA ILE A 29 18.53 5.21 24.96
C ILE A 29 17.77 5.64 26.21
N ASP A 30 18.05 6.83 26.71
CA ASP A 30 17.25 7.43 27.78
C ASP A 30 15.92 7.94 27.19
N ALA A 31 14.85 7.21 27.47
CA ALA A 31 13.49 7.53 27.04
C ALA A 31 12.63 8.11 28.20
N HIS A 32 13.29 8.78 29.18
CA HIS A 32 12.58 9.37 30.31
C HIS A 32 11.52 10.38 29.84
N GLY A 33 10.28 10.22 30.28
CA GLY A 33 9.15 11.06 29.87
C GLY A 33 8.58 10.74 28.48
N MET A 34 9.08 9.72 27.80
CA MET A 34 8.60 9.28 26.49
C MET A 34 7.64 8.10 26.60
N VAL A 35 6.91 7.83 25.51
CA VAL A 35 6.03 6.67 25.36
C VAL A 35 6.57 5.81 24.22
N ALA A 36 6.84 4.54 24.50
CA ALA A 36 7.14 3.56 23.47
C ALA A 36 5.82 3.03 22.88
N MET A 37 5.68 3.13 21.56
CA MET A 37 4.51 2.65 20.84
C MET A 37 4.93 1.95 19.53
N PRO A 38 4.08 1.08 18.93
CA PRO A 38 4.33 0.58 17.58
C PRO A 38 4.47 1.75 16.60
N GLY A 39 5.36 1.61 15.63
CA GLY A 39 5.48 2.58 14.55
C GLY A 39 4.18 2.70 13.76
N LEU A 40 3.90 3.88 13.24
CA LEU A 40 2.74 4.13 12.39
C LEU A 40 2.86 3.35 11.08
N ILE A 41 1.72 3.00 10.50
CA ILE A 41 1.62 2.29 9.23
C ILE A 41 0.83 3.17 8.25
N ASN A 42 1.47 3.55 7.15
CA ASN A 42 0.78 4.16 6.02
C ASN A 42 0.23 3.04 5.12
N THR A 43 -1.08 2.84 5.13
CA THR A 43 -1.73 1.69 4.51
C THR A 43 -2.06 1.87 3.02
N HIS A 44 -1.81 3.06 2.46
CA HIS A 44 -1.89 3.32 1.02
C HIS A 44 -1.09 4.56 0.65
N SER A 45 -0.27 4.44 -0.38
CA SER A 45 0.51 5.54 -0.93
C SER A 45 0.82 5.35 -2.41
N HIS A 46 1.27 6.44 -3.02
CA HIS A 46 2.00 6.52 -4.28
C HIS A 46 3.31 7.24 -3.93
N ALA A 47 4.19 6.55 -3.21
CA ALA A 47 5.32 7.17 -2.51
C ALA A 47 6.24 7.98 -3.45
N ALA A 48 6.46 7.50 -4.67
CA ALA A 48 7.26 8.21 -5.66
C ALA A 48 6.69 9.59 -6.02
N MET A 49 5.37 9.79 -5.91
CA MET A 49 4.70 11.05 -6.30
C MET A 49 5.08 12.27 -5.44
N THR A 50 5.94 12.12 -4.45
CA THR A 50 6.51 13.26 -3.70
C THR A 50 7.12 14.32 -4.62
N PHE A 51 7.65 13.93 -5.79
CA PHE A 51 8.17 14.87 -6.79
C PHE A 51 7.07 15.68 -7.52
N LEU A 52 5.81 15.26 -7.43
CA LEU A 52 4.65 15.99 -7.98
C LEU A 52 3.96 16.89 -6.94
N ARG A 53 4.48 16.97 -5.73
CA ARG A 53 3.88 17.80 -4.67
C ARG A 53 3.77 19.25 -5.11
N GLY A 54 2.59 19.84 -4.94
CA GLY A 54 2.28 21.20 -5.37
C GLY A 54 2.04 21.39 -6.86
N ALA A 55 2.08 20.31 -7.65
CA ALA A 55 1.87 20.40 -9.10
C ALA A 55 0.42 20.72 -9.50
N ALA A 56 -0.54 20.33 -8.67
CA ALA A 56 -1.95 20.59 -8.91
C ALA A 56 -2.69 20.65 -7.56
N GLU A 57 -3.00 21.83 -7.08
CA GLU A 57 -3.69 22.07 -5.83
C GLU A 57 -5.04 22.74 -6.05
N ASP A 58 -6.00 22.52 -5.15
CA ASP A 58 -7.32 23.13 -5.15
C ASP A 58 -8.13 22.92 -6.44
N VAL A 59 -7.92 21.79 -7.13
CA VAL A 59 -8.65 21.42 -8.34
C VAL A 59 -9.50 20.16 -8.11
N ALA A 60 -10.59 20.02 -8.86
CA ALA A 60 -11.42 18.82 -8.80
C ALA A 60 -10.62 17.59 -9.24
N ILE A 61 -10.89 16.42 -8.66
CA ILE A 61 -10.12 15.19 -8.88
C ILE A 61 -10.02 14.80 -10.36
N SER A 62 -11.06 15.03 -11.15
CA SER A 62 -11.04 14.75 -12.60
C SER A 62 -10.04 15.63 -13.35
N HIS A 63 -9.97 16.92 -13.00
CA HIS A 63 -8.98 17.87 -13.56
C HIS A 63 -7.59 17.57 -13.02
N TRP A 64 -7.47 17.27 -11.71
CA TRP A 64 -6.21 16.90 -11.09
C TRP A 64 -5.54 15.76 -11.84
N PHE A 65 -6.31 14.71 -12.14
CA PHE A 65 -5.78 13.51 -12.79
C PHE A 65 -5.49 13.76 -14.28
N ASN A 66 -6.48 14.25 -15.05
CA ASN A 66 -6.40 14.32 -16.52
C ASN A 66 -5.56 15.49 -17.02
N ASP A 67 -5.62 16.66 -16.35
CA ASP A 67 -5.05 17.89 -16.88
C ASP A 67 -3.64 18.16 -16.31
N TYR A 68 -3.30 17.56 -15.16
CA TYR A 68 -2.05 17.82 -14.45
C TYR A 68 -1.20 16.56 -14.25
N ILE A 69 -1.71 15.59 -13.50
CA ILE A 69 -0.87 14.47 -13.04
C ILE A 69 -0.50 13.54 -14.20
N TRP A 70 -1.49 13.06 -14.94
CA TRP A 70 -1.21 12.15 -16.06
C TRP A 70 -0.25 12.72 -17.11
N PRO A 71 -0.39 13.98 -17.58
CA PRO A 71 0.60 14.58 -18.47
C PRO A 71 2.03 14.66 -17.91
N MET A 72 2.18 14.68 -16.59
CA MET A 72 3.49 14.61 -15.93
C MET A 72 3.98 13.17 -15.79
N GLU A 73 3.10 12.26 -15.38
CA GLU A 73 3.45 10.85 -15.14
C GLU A 73 3.96 10.12 -16.38
N VAL A 74 3.50 10.49 -17.58
CA VAL A 74 4.01 9.90 -18.84
C VAL A 74 5.49 10.18 -19.08
N ASN A 75 6.08 11.15 -18.39
CA ASN A 75 7.50 11.49 -18.45
C ASN A 75 8.32 10.95 -17.29
N VAL A 76 7.68 10.30 -16.32
CA VAL A 76 8.36 9.71 -15.15
C VAL A 76 9.24 8.55 -15.58
N CYS A 77 10.46 8.55 -15.08
CA CYS A 77 11.41 7.48 -15.34
C CYS A 77 11.77 6.74 -14.03
N GLU A 78 12.49 5.67 -14.19
CA GLU A 78 12.98 4.79 -13.11
C GLU A 78 13.69 5.54 -11.99
N ARG A 79 14.55 6.52 -12.38
CA ARG A 79 15.30 7.33 -11.44
C ARG A 79 14.39 8.24 -10.60
N ASP A 80 13.35 8.78 -11.20
CA ASP A 80 12.39 9.64 -10.50
C ASP A 80 11.66 8.84 -9.43
N VAL A 81 11.22 7.60 -9.77
CA VAL A 81 10.57 6.70 -8.82
C VAL A 81 11.50 6.33 -7.67
N TYR A 82 12.77 6.02 -7.95
CA TYR A 82 13.75 5.73 -6.90
C TYR A 82 13.93 6.93 -5.95
N LEU A 83 14.18 8.12 -6.49
CA LEU A 83 14.42 9.33 -5.70
C LEU A 83 13.17 9.79 -4.94
N GLY A 84 12.01 9.81 -5.61
CA GLY A 84 10.75 10.16 -4.97
C GLY A 84 10.40 9.23 -3.81
N THR A 85 10.61 7.92 -4.00
CA THR A 85 10.40 6.94 -2.93
C THR A 85 11.38 7.13 -1.76
N LEU A 86 12.65 7.48 -2.03
CA LEU A 86 13.62 7.80 -0.96
C LEU A 86 13.18 9.02 -0.15
N VAL A 87 12.71 10.08 -0.81
CA VAL A 87 12.19 11.28 -0.12
C VAL A 87 10.99 10.92 0.73
N ALA A 88 10.03 10.19 0.17
CA ALA A 88 8.86 9.70 0.91
C ALA A 88 9.25 8.86 2.13
N ALA A 89 10.21 7.94 1.95
CA ALA A 89 10.70 7.10 3.05
C ALA A 89 11.33 7.92 4.17
N ALA A 90 12.13 8.94 3.83
CA ALA A 90 12.75 9.84 4.80
C ALA A 90 11.68 10.60 5.61
N GLU A 91 10.70 11.21 4.92
CA GLU A 91 9.59 11.92 5.58
C GLU A 91 8.74 10.98 6.46
N MET A 92 8.44 9.77 5.96
CA MET A 92 7.71 8.76 6.73
C MET A 92 8.46 8.39 8.01
N ILE A 93 9.77 8.14 7.94
CA ILE A 93 10.60 7.80 9.11
C ILE A 93 10.62 8.96 10.11
N GLU A 94 10.81 10.20 9.66
CA GLU A 94 10.78 11.39 10.51
C GLU A 94 9.42 11.58 11.22
N CYS A 95 8.32 11.18 10.58
CA CYS A 95 6.98 11.21 11.15
C CYS A 95 6.60 9.97 11.98
N GLY A 96 7.54 9.03 12.18
CA GLY A 96 7.30 7.80 12.95
C GLY A 96 6.56 6.70 12.20
N VAL A 97 6.41 6.82 10.88
CA VAL A 97 5.89 5.75 10.02
C VAL A 97 7.02 4.76 9.75
N THR A 98 6.81 3.50 10.12
CA THR A 98 7.82 2.43 9.99
C THR A 98 7.50 1.43 8.89
N THR A 99 6.29 1.48 8.35
CA THR A 99 5.82 0.59 7.29
C THR A 99 4.85 1.35 6.38
N PHE A 100 4.93 1.15 5.08
CA PHE A 100 3.95 1.69 4.15
C PHE A 100 3.52 0.65 3.09
N ALA A 101 2.33 0.83 2.55
CA ALA A 101 1.84 0.10 1.38
C ALA A 101 1.84 1.03 0.18
N ASP A 102 2.45 0.60 -0.90
CA ASP A 102 2.65 1.40 -2.11
C ASP A 102 2.11 0.71 -3.36
N HIS A 103 1.60 1.50 -4.27
CA HIS A 103 0.95 1.05 -5.49
C HIS A 103 1.31 2.04 -6.60
N TYR A 104 2.33 1.70 -7.44
CA TYR A 104 2.82 2.63 -8.46
C TYR A 104 3.51 1.90 -9.62
N PHE A 105 4.22 2.66 -10.47
CA PHE A 105 4.99 2.17 -11.61
C PHE A 105 6.48 2.03 -11.26
N PHE A 106 7.25 1.37 -12.13
CA PHE A 106 8.71 1.18 -11.96
C PHE A 106 9.11 0.66 -10.57
N MET A 107 8.31 -0.26 -10.04
CA MET A 107 8.37 -0.66 -8.63
C MET A 107 9.66 -1.39 -8.25
N ASP A 108 10.45 -1.89 -9.20
CA ASP A 108 11.80 -2.38 -8.92
C ASP A 108 12.69 -1.28 -8.29
N HIS A 109 12.54 -0.04 -8.76
CA HIS A 109 13.27 1.12 -8.26
C HIS A 109 12.71 1.63 -6.93
N ALA A 110 11.41 1.55 -6.71
CA ALA A 110 10.80 1.78 -5.40
C ALA A 110 11.29 0.74 -4.38
N ALA A 111 11.37 -0.53 -4.77
CA ALA A 111 11.87 -1.60 -3.90
C ALA A 111 13.35 -1.41 -3.55
N GLN A 112 14.17 -0.94 -4.49
CA GLN A 112 15.56 -0.57 -4.22
C GLN A 112 15.63 0.59 -3.20
N ALA A 113 14.81 1.63 -3.35
CA ALA A 113 14.74 2.74 -2.40
C ALA A 113 14.32 2.28 -1.00
N VAL A 114 13.37 1.35 -0.90
CA VAL A 114 12.97 0.72 0.37
C VAL A 114 14.12 -0.07 0.99
N GLN A 115 14.87 -0.80 0.17
CA GLN A 115 16.05 -1.54 0.64
C GLN A 115 17.11 -0.60 1.22
N ASP A 116 17.39 0.50 0.53
CA ASP A 116 18.44 1.44 0.88
C ASP A 116 18.07 2.32 2.10
N SER A 117 16.80 2.75 2.19
CA SER A 117 16.30 3.56 3.31
C SER A 117 16.13 2.78 4.61
N GLY A 118 15.98 1.46 4.55
CA GLY A 118 15.77 0.63 5.72
C GLY A 118 14.32 0.54 6.22
N ILE A 119 13.39 1.30 5.66
CA ILE A 119 11.95 1.23 6.00
C ILE A 119 11.34 -0.12 5.59
N ARG A 120 10.16 -0.45 6.11
CA ARG A 120 9.38 -1.61 5.68
C ARG A 120 8.33 -1.19 4.66
N ALA A 121 8.04 -2.06 3.67
CA ALA A 121 6.99 -1.79 2.72
C ALA A 121 6.25 -3.05 2.26
N ASN A 122 4.99 -2.85 1.89
CA ASN A 122 4.23 -3.74 1.03
C ASN A 122 4.10 -3.07 -0.33
N LEU A 123 4.68 -3.64 -1.37
CA LEU A 123 4.83 -3.01 -2.69
C LEU A 123 4.02 -3.73 -3.75
N GLY A 124 3.28 -3.00 -4.56
CA GLY A 124 2.51 -3.50 -5.67
C GLY A 124 2.85 -2.81 -6.98
N SER A 125 3.24 -3.57 -8.01
CA SER A 125 3.42 -3.02 -9.35
C SER A 125 2.06 -2.86 -10.02
N ALA A 126 1.65 -1.60 -10.21
CA ALA A 126 0.36 -1.23 -10.78
C ALA A 126 0.21 -1.71 -12.22
N PHE A 127 -0.97 -2.20 -12.56
CA PHE A 127 -1.28 -2.55 -13.94
C PHE A 127 -2.73 -2.21 -14.32
N PHE A 128 -2.94 -2.08 -15.63
CA PHE A 128 -4.21 -1.77 -16.30
C PHE A 128 -4.48 -2.79 -17.40
N SER A 129 -5.73 -3.13 -17.65
CA SER A 129 -6.08 -4.04 -18.77
C SER A 129 -5.73 -3.48 -20.15
N SER A 130 -5.60 -2.17 -20.28
CA SER A 130 -5.10 -1.54 -21.51
C SER A 130 -3.67 -1.93 -21.89
N GLN A 131 -2.88 -2.48 -20.95
CA GLN A 131 -1.54 -3.02 -21.19
C GLN A 131 -1.58 -4.44 -21.78
N GLY A 132 -2.77 -5.02 -21.93
CA GLY A 132 -2.94 -6.40 -22.37
C GLY A 132 -2.38 -7.41 -21.35
N PRO A 133 -2.07 -8.65 -21.78
CA PRO A 133 -1.62 -9.72 -20.89
C PRO A 133 -0.31 -9.41 -20.15
N ASP A 134 0.49 -8.47 -20.65
CA ASP A 134 1.77 -8.11 -20.06
C ASP A 134 1.59 -7.37 -18.73
N GLY A 135 0.49 -6.64 -18.52
CA GLY A 135 0.25 -5.91 -17.29
C GLY A 135 0.21 -6.81 -16.05
N LEU A 136 -0.66 -7.82 -16.08
CA LEU A 136 -0.73 -8.81 -15.00
C LEU A 136 0.57 -9.61 -14.87
N ALA A 137 1.18 -10.03 -15.99
CA ALA A 137 2.41 -10.81 -15.98
C ALA A 137 3.57 -10.04 -15.32
N GLN A 138 3.70 -8.74 -15.58
CA GLN A 138 4.71 -7.88 -14.96
C GLN A 138 4.46 -7.71 -13.45
N SER A 139 3.21 -7.51 -13.03
CA SER A 139 2.85 -7.42 -11.61
C SER A 139 3.17 -8.71 -10.86
N VAL A 140 2.90 -9.87 -11.47
CA VAL A 140 3.26 -11.20 -10.92
C VAL A 140 4.77 -11.35 -10.81
N ALA A 141 5.51 -11.06 -11.88
CA ALA A 141 6.97 -11.18 -11.90
C ALA A 141 7.64 -10.25 -10.86
N PHE A 142 7.11 -9.05 -10.68
CA PHE A 142 7.55 -8.14 -9.61
C PHE A 142 7.33 -8.77 -8.22
N ALA A 143 6.11 -9.27 -7.98
CA ALA A 143 5.77 -9.87 -6.69
C ALA A 143 6.68 -11.07 -6.36
N GLU A 144 6.94 -11.96 -7.32
CA GLU A 144 7.84 -13.11 -7.16
C GLU A 144 9.27 -12.68 -6.87
N ARG A 145 9.75 -11.63 -7.52
CA ARG A 145 11.14 -11.14 -7.39
C ARG A 145 11.41 -10.50 -6.03
N TRP A 146 10.47 -9.71 -5.52
CA TRP A 146 10.71 -8.85 -4.37
C TRP A 146 10.10 -9.32 -3.05
N ASN A 147 9.16 -10.26 -3.07
CA ASN A 147 8.55 -10.74 -1.84
C ASN A 147 9.59 -11.38 -0.90
N GLY A 148 9.64 -10.93 0.34
CA GLY A 148 10.58 -11.36 1.37
C GLY A 148 12.00 -10.79 1.25
N LYS A 149 12.27 -9.89 0.29
CA LYS A 149 13.60 -9.27 0.14
C LYS A 149 13.92 -8.25 1.25
N ALA A 150 15.13 -7.70 1.21
CA ALA A 150 15.65 -6.76 2.20
C ALA A 150 15.55 -7.29 3.65
N GLY A 151 15.87 -8.58 3.85
CA GLY A 151 15.78 -9.22 5.17
C GLY A 151 14.34 -9.35 5.69
N GLY A 152 13.35 -9.50 4.80
CA GLY A 152 11.93 -9.60 5.13
C GLY A 152 11.24 -8.25 5.34
N ARG A 153 11.90 -7.13 5.04
CA ARG A 153 11.29 -5.80 5.14
C ARG A 153 10.38 -5.47 3.97
N ILE A 154 10.59 -6.10 2.81
CA ILE A 154 9.73 -5.95 1.64
C ILE A 154 8.79 -7.16 1.56
N THR A 155 7.51 -6.90 1.56
CA THR A 155 6.45 -7.80 1.13
C THR A 155 5.81 -7.25 -0.13
N THR A 156 5.05 -8.06 -0.87
CA THR A 156 4.46 -7.62 -2.12
C THR A 156 2.96 -7.90 -2.17
N SER A 157 2.29 -7.17 -3.06
CA SER A 157 0.89 -7.40 -3.44
C SER A 157 0.77 -7.43 -4.95
N LEU A 158 -0.25 -8.10 -5.50
CA LEU A 158 -0.72 -7.86 -6.85
C LEU A 158 -1.47 -6.52 -6.85
N ALA A 159 -1.24 -5.68 -7.85
CA ALA A 159 -1.73 -4.32 -7.85
C ALA A 159 -2.55 -3.96 -9.11
N PRO A 160 -3.70 -4.63 -9.36
CA PRO A 160 -4.66 -4.11 -10.34
C PRO A 160 -5.09 -2.70 -9.92
N HIS A 161 -5.11 -1.75 -10.87
CA HIS A 161 -5.35 -0.35 -10.53
C HIS A 161 -6.72 -0.15 -9.87
N ALA A 162 -7.79 -0.45 -10.58
CA ALA A 162 -9.16 -0.25 -10.08
C ALA A 162 -10.17 -1.08 -10.91
N PRO A 163 -11.38 -1.38 -10.40
CA PRO A 163 -12.41 -2.12 -11.15
C PRO A 163 -12.92 -1.41 -12.41
N TYR A 164 -12.63 -0.14 -12.60
CA TYR A 164 -13.02 0.62 -13.80
C TYR A 164 -11.91 0.70 -14.86
N THR A 165 -10.70 0.25 -14.54
CA THR A 165 -9.54 0.23 -15.46
C THR A 165 -9.00 -1.17 -15.70
N VAL A 166 -9.44 -2.14 -14.90
CA VAL A 166 -9.02 -3.54 -14.99
C VAL A 166 -10.24 -4.41 -15.24
N SER A 167 -10.16 -5.27 -16.24
CA SER A 167 -11.24 -6.19 -16.61
C SER A 167 -11.51 -7.22 -15.53
N ASP A 168 -12.72 -7.79 -15.53
CA ASP A 168 -13.07 -8.84 -14.59
C ASP A 168 -12.17 -10.09 -14.74
N ASP A 169 -11.73 -10.39 -15.96
CA ASP A 169 -10.83 -11.52 -16.21
C ASP A 169 -9.44 -11.27 -15.64
N ASP A 170 -8.92 -10.06 -15.80
CA ASP A 170 -7.63 -9.68 -15.18
C ASP A 170 -7.73 -9.59 -13.65
N LEU A 171 -8.87 -9.15 -13.10
CA LEU A 171 -9.12 -9.18 -11.65
C LEU A 171 -9.15 -10.62 -11.13
N ARG A 172 -9.81 -11.54 -11.83
CA ARG A 172 -9.78 -12.98 -11.51
C ARG A 172 -8.35 -13.53 -11.58
N GLY A 173 -7.63 -13.19 -12.64
CA GLY A 173 -6.22 -13.56 -12.80
C GLY A 173 -5.33 -13.05 -11.66
N ALA A 174 -5.53 -11.81 -11.22
CA ALA A 174 -4.83 -11.23 -10.07
C ALA A 174 -5.18 -11.97 -8.76
N ALA A 175 -6.46 -12.27 -8.53
CA ALA A 175 -6.89 -13.02 -7.36
C ALA A 175 -6.30 -14.44 -7.33
N ASP A 176 -6.27 -15.14 -8.47
CA ASP A 176 -5.66 -16.47 -8.58
C ASP A 176 -4.15 -16.43 -8.37
N ALA A 177 -3.47 -15.46 -8.96
CA ALA A 177 -2.04 -15.26 -8.78
C ALA A 177 -1.71 -14.91 -7.31
N ALA A 178 -2.49 -14.05 -6.67
CA ALA A 178 -2.32 -13.70 -5.26
C ALA A 178 -2.43 -14.93 -4.35
N ARG A 179 -3.44 -15.78 -4.57
CA ARG A 179 -3.59 -17.06 -3.84
C ARG A 179 -2.40 -17.99 -4.06
N ARG A 180 -1.97 -18.14 -5.32
CA ARG A 180 -0.82 -18.99 -5.68
C ARG A 180 0.48 -18.54 -5.02
N LEU A 181 0.71 -17.24 -4.96
CA LEU A 181 1.93 -16.63 -4.40
C LEU A 181 1.87 -16.43 -2.87
N GLY A 182 0.71 -16.60 -2.26
CA GLY A 182 0.52 -16.31 -0.83
C GLY A 182 0.63 -14.83 -0.48
N VAL A 183 0.33 -13.93 -1.44
CA VAL A 183 0.30 -12.48 -1.25
C VAL A 183 -1.13 -11.96 -1.28
N LYS A 184 -1.32 -10.67 -1.05
CA LYS A 184 -2.63 -9.99 -1.12
C LYS A 184 -2.78 -9.21 -2.43
N VAL A 185 -3.97 -8.71 -2.67
CA VAL A 185 -4.24 -7.71 -3.71
C VAL A 185 -4.27 -6.32 -3.07
N HIS A 186 -3.71 -5.32 -3.72
CA HIS A 186 -3.83 -3.91 -3.34
C HIS A 186 -4.49 -3.17 -4.49
N ILE A 187 -5.67 -2.58 -4.28
CA ILE A 187 -6.53 -2.05 -5.33
C ILE A 187 -7.31 -0.81 -4.87
N HIS A 188 -7.49 0.16 -5.76
CA HIS A 188 -8.43 1.28 -5.51
C HIS A 188 -9.85 0.80 -5.78
N ALA A 189 -10.76 1.05 -4.85
CA ALA A 189 -12.18 0.79 -5.08
C ALA A 189 -13.06 1.68 -4.19
N SER A 190 -14.22 2.05 -4.73
CA SER A 190 -15.15 2.94 -4.05
C SER A 190 -14.44 4.21 -3.54
N GLU A 191 -13.65 4.84 -4.40
CA GLU A 191 -12.81 6.00 -4.04
C GLU A 191 -13.68 7.16 -3.54
N ASP A 192 -14.82 7.36 -4.21
CA ASP A 192 -15.86 8.30 -3.82
C ASP A 192 -17.23 7.78 -4.21
N ILE A 193 -18.27 8.53 -3.84
CA ILE A 193 -19.66 8.18 -4.16
C ILE A 193 -19.95 8.29 -5.66
N ALA A 194 -19.26 9.16 -6.39
CA ALA A 194 -19.45 9.32 -7.83
C ALA A 194 -18.96 8.06 -8.57
N GLN A 195 -17.81 7.49 -8.17
CA GLN A 195 -17.31 6.23 -8.72
C GLN A 195 -18.27 5.06 -8.41
N ALA A 196 -18.79 4.99 -7.17
CA ALA A 196 -19.77 3.95 -6.81
C ALA A 196 -21.02 4.06 -7.69
N ASN A 197 -21.56 5.27 -7.88
CA ASN A 197 -22.70 5.52 -8.74
C ASN A 197 -22.43 5.21 -10.22
N ALA A 198 -21.24 5.52 -10.72
CA ALA A 198 -20.83 5.19 -12.08
C ALA A 198 -20.77 3.66 -12.28
N SER A 199 -20.24 2.92 -11.33
CA SER A 199 -20.25 1.44 -11.36
C SER A 199 -21.67 0.88 -11.35
N MET A 200 -22.53 1.38 -10.46
CA MET A 200 -23.94 0.99 -10.41
C MET A 200 -24.67 1.27 -11.73
N SER A 201 -24.43 2.43 -12.33
CA SER A 201 -25.04 2.82 -13.60
C SER A 201 -24.56 1.98 -14.79
N ALA A 202 -23.28 1.71 -14.87
CA ALA A 202 -22.65 1.00 -15.99
C ALA A 202 -22.75 -0.53 -15.87
N ARG A 203 -22.72 -1.07 -14.66
CA ARG A 203 -22.57 -2.51 -14.38
C ARG A 203 -23.71 -3.10 -13.56
N GLY A 204 -24.57 -2.27 -12.96
CA GLY A 204 -25.65 -2.70 -12.05
C GLY A 204 -25.16 -3.15 -10.67
N VAL A 205 -23.87 -3.01 -10.37
CA VAL A 205 -23.24 -3.44 -9.10
C VAL A 205 -22.23 -2.43 -8.59
N SER A 206 -21.99 -2.45 -7.26
CA SER A 206 -20.97 -1.61 -6.64
C SER A 206 -19.54 -2.07 -6.99
N PRO A 207 -18.52 -1.20 -6.85
CA PRO A 207 -17.12 -1.63 -7.00
C PRO A 207 -16.75 -2.78 -6.04
N ILE A 208 -17.25 -2.79 -4.81
CA ILE A 208 -17.01 -3.86 -3.83
C ILE A 208 -17.63 -5.19 -4.30
N LYS A 209 -18.82 -5.14 -4.87
CA LYS A 209 -19.46 -6.34 -5.45
C LYS A 209 -18.65 -6.89 -6.62
N VAL A 210 -18.04 -6.03 -7.44
CA VAL A 210 -17.09 -6.47 -8.49
C VAL A 210 -15.91 -7.23 -7.88
N LEU A 211 -15.35 -6.74 -6.78
CA LEU A 211 -14.24 -7.43 -6.10
C LEU A 211 -14.68 -8.78 -5.49
N GLU A 212 -15.93 -8.89 -5.01
CA GLU A 212 -16.51 -10.18 -4.57
C GLU A 212 -16.63 -11.14 -5.76
N ASP A 213 -17.28 -10.71 -6.86
CA ASP A 213 -17.58 -11.55 -8.02
C ASP A 213 -16.33 -12.02 -8.78
N THR A 214 -15.24 -11.28 -8.67
CA THR A 214 -13.94 -11.63 -9.27
C THR A 214 -13.03 -12.41 -8.31
N GLY A 215 -13.47 -12.66 -7.09
CA GLY A 215 -12.70 -13.42 -6.09
C GLY A 215 -11.55 -12.66 -5.44
N VAL A 216 -11.46 -11.35 -5.66
CA VAL A 216 -10.42 -10.48 -5.05
C VAL A 216 -10.61 -10.39 -3.54
N LEU A 217 -11.87 -10.26 -3.05
CA LEU A 217 -12.14 -10.28 -1.61
C LEU A 217 -11.72 -11.59 -0.97
N ASP A 218 -11.95 -12.72 -1.65
CA ASP A 218 -11.58 -14.05 -1.13
C ASP A 218 -10.08 -14.29 -1.12
N ALA A 219 -9.34 -13.76 -2.09
CA ALA A 219 -7.87 -13.78 -2.09
C ALA A 219 -7.28 -12.92 -0.95
N GLY A 220 -8.07 -12.00 -0.44
CA GLY A 220 -7.66 -11.00 0.54
C GLY A 220 -7.03 -9.77 -0.11
N CYS A 221 -7.43 -8.59 0.34
CA CYS A 221 -6.96 -7.36 -0.26
C CYS A 221 -6.84 -6.19 0.72
N ILE A 222 -6.10 -5.18 0.29
CA ILE A 222 -6.14 -3.81 0.78
C ILE A 222 -6.96 -3.03 -0.23
N ILE A 223 -8.10 -2.51 0.20
CA ILE A 223 -8.96 -1.62 -0.59
C ILE A 223 -8.55 -0.19 -0.26
N ALA A 224 -7.95 0.50 -1.21
CA ALA A 224 -7.62 1.91 -1.05
C ALA A 224 -8.89 2.77 -1.21
N HIS A 225 -9.01 3.77 -0.36
CA HIS A 225 -10.09 4.74 -0.21
C HIS A 225 -11.34 4.22 0.50
N GLY A 226 -12.24 3.53 -0.20
CA GLY A 226 -13.48 3.04 0.39
C GLY A 226 -14.49 4.11 0.80
N ASN A 227 -14.32 5.38 0.38
CA ASN A 227 -15.20 6.49 0.77
C ASN A 227 -16.59 6.39 0.12
N GLY A 228 -16.70 5.66 -1.01
CA GLY A 228 -17.94 5.37 -1.72
C GLY A 228 -18.56 4.00 -1.38
N ILE A 229 -18.14 3.34 -0.31
CA ILE A 229 -18.77 2.10 0.16
C ILE A 229 -20.22 2.40 0.54
N VAL A 230 -21.14 1.59 0.00
CA VAL A 230 -22.58 1.71 0.27
C VAL A 230 -23.05 0.69 1.32
N PRO A 231 -24.21 0.91 1.98
CA PRO A 231 -24.69 0.00 3.02
C PRO A 231 -24.76 -1.48 2.60
N ASP A 232 -25.11 -1.75 1.34
CA ASP A 232 -25.21 -3.11 0.81
C ASP A 232 -23.84 -3.83 0.67
N ASP A 233 -22.75 -3.08 0.67
CA ASP A 233 -21.39 -3.64 0.64
C ASP A 233 -20.96 -4.17 2.02
N ILE A 234 -21.48 -3.62 3.11
CA ILE A 234 -21.04 -3.93 4.48
C ILE A 234 -21.17 -5.43 4.82
N PRO A 235 -22.28 -6.12 4.49
CA PRO A 235 -22.38 -7.55 4.75
C PRO A 235 -21.34 -8.39 3.99
N MET A 236 -20.93 -7.98 2.78
CA MET A 236 -19.89 -8.66 2.00
C MET A 236 -18.52 -8.49 2.69
N LEU A 237 -18.15 -7.26 3.02
CA LEU A 237 -16.90 -6.96 3.73
C LEU A 237 -16.83 -7.63 5.11
N ALA A 238 -17.94 -7.70 5.84
CA ALA A 238 -18.00 -8.35 7.14
C ALA A 238 -17.67 -9.86 7.10
N LYS A 239 -18.00 -10.54 6.00
CA LYS A 239 -17.68 -11.97 5.80
C LYS A 239 -16.18 -12.23 5.65
N VAL A 240 -15.43 -11.25 5.15
CA VAL A 240 -14.02 -11.36 4.79
C VAL A 240 -13.11 -10.47 5.67
N ARG A 241 -13.62 -9.98 6.79
CA ARG A 241 -12.93 -9.03 7.69
C ARG A 241 -11.58 -9.51 8.24
N ASP A 242 -11.30 -10.80 8.16
CA ASP A 242 -10.06 -11.43 8.59
C ASP A 242 -8.93 -11.30 7.56
N ARG A 243 -9.28 -10.95 6.33
CA ARG A 243 -8.34 -10.92 5.19
C ARG A 243 -8.42 -9.66 4.33
N VAL A 244 -9.40 -8.80 4.54
CA VAL A 244 -9.60 -7.54 3.81
C VAL A 244 -9.44 -6.36 4.75
N GLY A 245 -8.63 -5.39 4.36
CA GLY A 245 -8.52 -4.08 4.99
C GLY A 245 -9.02 -2.99 4.08
N VAL A 246 -9.67 -1.98 4.64
CA VAL A 246 -10.05 -0.75 3.92
C VAL A 246 -9.19 0.39 4.44
N THR A 247 -8.51 1.07 3.54
CA THR A 247 -7.68 2.23 3.84
C THR A 247 -8.49 3.49 3.62
N HIS A 248 -9.06 4.03 4.69
CA HIS A 248 -9.80 5.27 4.61
C HIS A 248 -8.85 6.46 4.56
N GLY A 249 -8.94 7.26 3.49
CA GLY A 249 -8.19 8.49 3.30
C GLY A 249 -9.13 9.70 3.34
N PRO A 250 -9.50 10.21 4.53
CA PRO A 250 -10.35 11.39 4.61
C PRO A 250 -9.60 12.62 4.08
N LYS A 251 -10.29 13.44 3.32
CA LYS A 251 -9.86 14.80 3.00
C LYS A 251 -10.42 15.78 4.01
#